data_de16c4f656fe80a26f90ccaee43dc009
#
_entry.id   de16c4f656fe80a26f90ccaee43dc009
#
_cell.length_a   1.000
_cell.length_b   1.000
_cell.length_c   1.000
_cell.angle_alpha   90.00
_cell.angle_beta   90.00
_cell.angle_gamma   90.00
#
_symmetry.space_group_name_H-M   'P 1'
#
loop_
_entity.id
_entity.type
_entity.pdbx_description
1 polymer ?
#
loop_
_entity_poly.entity_id
_entity_poly.type
_entity_poly.pdbx_seq_one_letter_code
_entity_poly.pdbx_strand_id
1 'polypeptide(L)'
;VVIATKFGFHIENAKQSGLDSRPEHIKQVAEASLKRLKTDVIDLFYQHRVDDSAPIEDVAGAVKDLIQEGKVKHFGLSEAGAQTIRRAHKVQPVTALQSEYSVWWREPEREIIPIVEELGIGFVPYSPLGRGFLTGAINKDTQFDKGDFRNIVPRFSPENRDANQAVVDLIGEFAKEKKATPAQIALAWLLAKKPWIVPIPGTTKLHRLEENIGAVSAHLSADDLREFEMTAGKIPVQGARYPEELQKLVGR
;
A
#
# COMPACT_ATOMS: atom_id res chain seq x y z
N VAL A 1 -4.03 -19.84 -3.39
CA VAL A 1 -4.21 -18.37 -3.32
C VAL A 1 -4.11 -17.95 -1.87
N VAL A 2 -3.40 -16.87 -1.59
CA VAL A 2 -3.33 -16.24 -0.27
C VAL A 2 -4.42 -15.19 -0.18
N ILE A 3 -5.25 -15.27 0.87
CA ILE A 3 -6.37 -14.34 1.08
C ILE A 3 -6.00 -13.38 2.20
N ALA A 4 -5.94 -12.08 1.86
CA ALA A 4 -5.77 -11.01 2.83
C ALA A 4 -7.04 -10.15 2.92
N THR A 5 -7.50 -9.88 4.13
CA THR A 5 -8.63 -8.98 4.39
C THR A 5 -8.33 -8.07 5.58
N LYS A 6 -9.22 -7.14 5.88
CA LYS A 6 -8.96 -6.08 6.84
C LYS A 6 -10.13 -5.88 7.81
N PHE A 7 -9.80 -5.40 9.01
CA PHE A 7 -10.73 -4.85 10.02
C PHE A 7 -10.34 -3.41 10.37
N GLY A 8 -11.08 -2.76 11.24
CA GLY A 8 -10.73 -1.47 11.84
C GLY A 8 -11.56 -0.30 11.36
N PHE A 9 -12.34 -0.42 10.28
CA PHE A 9 -13.35 0.56 9.94
C PHE A 9 -14.72 0.12 10.47
N HIS A 10 -15.43 1.06 11.09
CA HIS A 10 -16.83 0.90 11.39
C HIS A 10 -17.65 1.16 10.11
N ILE A 11 -18.45 0.17 9.71
CA ILE A 11 -19.28 0.24 8.50
C ILE A 11 -20.75 0.18 8.92
N GLU A 12 -21.47 1.25 8.66
CA GLU A 12 -22.91 1.35 8.91
C GLU A 12 -23.64 1.69 7.61
N ASN A 13 -24.69 0.94 7.28
CA ASN A 13 -25.46 1.13 6.04
C ASN A 13 -24.59 1.19 4.77
N ALA A 14 -23.57 0.31 4.67
CA ALA A 14 -22.58 0.26 3.61
C ALA A 14 -21.72 1.54 3.47
N LYS A 15 -21.70 2.41 4.48
CA LYS A 15 -20.85 3.59 4.54
C LYS A 15 -19.88 3.49 5.71
N GLN A 16 -18.67 3.99 5.50
CA GLN A 16 -17.68 4.11 6.56
C GLN A 16 -18.10 5.26 7.50
N SER A 17 -18.21 4.96 8.80
CA SER A 17 -18.65 5.90 9.84
C SER A 17 -17.64 6.08 10.98
N GLY A 18 -16.35 5.74 10.72
CA GLY A 18 -15.27 5.89 11.69
C GLY A 18 -14.37 4.68 11.78
N LEU A 19 -13.62 4.59 12.89
CA LEU A 19 -12.78 3.45 13.22
C LEU A 19 -13.40 2.67 14.38
N ASP A 20 -13.20 1.36 14.39
CA ASP A 20 -13.50 0.48 15.50
C ASP A 20 -12.55 -0.72 15.48
N SER A 21 -11.56 -0.68 16.34
CA SER A 21 -10.59 -1.77 16.55
C SER A 21 -10.70 -2.39 17.94
N ARG A 22 -11.87 -2.30 18.58
CA ARG A 22 -12.11 -3.01 19.85
C ARG A 22 -12.07 -4.53 19.64
N PRO A 23 -11.55 -5.31 20.59
CA PRO A 23 -11.40 -6.76 20.48
C PRO A 23 -12.68 -7.48 20.02
N GLU A 24 -13.84 -7.12 20.57
CA GLU A 24 -15.12 -7.73 20.21
C GLU A 24 -15.47 -7.48 18.73
N HIS A 25 -15.25 -6.25 18.25
CA HIS A 25 -15.51 -5.90 16.85
C HIS A 25 -14.54 -6.63 15.91
N ILE A 26 -13.27 -6.74 16.28
CA ILE A 26 -12.27 -7.48 15.48
C ILE A 26 -12.73 -8.93 15.28
N LYS A 27 -13.18 -9.61 16.35
CA LYS A 27 -13.68 -10.99 16.29
C LYS A 27 -14.94 -11.09 15.41
N GLN A 28 -15.88 -10.15 15.55
CA GLN A 28 -17.08 -10.09 14.70
C GLN A 28 -16.74 -9.91 13.21
N VAL A 29 -15.78 -9.02 12.89
CA VAL A 29 -15.35 -8.79 11.49
C VAL A 29 -14.65 -10.02 10.92
N ALA A 30 -13.87 -10.76 11.72
CA ALA A 30 -13.24 -12.01 11.30
C ALA A 30 -14.30 -13.05 10.92
N GLU A 31 -15.27 -13.32 11.80
CA GLU A 31 -16.38 -14.25 11.55
C GLU A 31 -17.18 -13.87 10.29
N ALA A 32 -17.53 -12.59 10.17
CA ALA A 32 -18.24 -12.09 9.00
C ALA A 32 -17.43 -12.23 7.70
N SER A 33 -16.11 -12.06 7.78
CA SER A 33 -15.20 -12.22 6.63
C SER A 33 -15.09 -13.67 6.21
N LEU A 34 -14.88 -14.61 7.14
CA LEU A 34 -14.86 -16.04 6.88
C LEU A 34 -16.14 -16.50 6.16
N LYS A 35 -17.31 -16.06 6.69
CA LYS A 35 -18.61 -16.38 6.08
C LYS A 35 -18.75 -15.83 4.66
N ARG A 36 -18.36 -14.56 4.41
CA ARG A 36 -18.47 -13.96 3.07
C ARG A 36 -17.50 -14.57 2.08
N LEU A 37 -16.29 -14.89 2.51
CA LEU A 37 -15.23 -15.49 1.70
C LEU A 37 -15.44 -16.98 1.49
N LYS A 38 -16.35 -17.63 2.25
CA LYS A 38 -16.62 -19.08 2.22
C LYS A 38 -15.34 -19.88 2.46
N THR A 39 -14.58 -19.50 3.46
CA THR A 39 -13.33 -20.15 3.91
C THR A 39 -13.34 -20.30 5.42
N ASP A 40 -12.63 -21.29 5.92
CA ASP A 40 -12.50 -21.54 7.36
C ASP A 40 -11.31 -20.75 7.97
N VAL A 41 -10.43 -20.19 7.13
CA VAL A 41 -9.26 -19.48 7.60
C VAL A 41 -8.94 -18.26 6.70
N ILE A 42 -8.53 -17.16 7.33
CA ILE A 42 -7.96 -15.97 6.69
C ILE A 42 -6.44 -16.09 6.76
N ASP A 43 -5.76 -16.06 5.61
CA ASP A 43 -4.29 -16.18 5.62
C ASP A 43 -3.62 -14.95 6.25
N LEU A 44 -4.12 -13.74 6.00
CA LEU A 44 -3.54 -12.51 6.50
C LEU A 44 -4.64 -11.50 6.87
N PHE A 45 -4.69 -11.11 8.15
CA PHE A 45 -5.71 -10.21 8.67
C PHE A 45 -5.09 -8.90 9.12
N TYR A 46 -5.42 -7.83 8.43
CA TYR A 46 -4.84 -6.51 8.66
C TYR A 46 -5.72 -5.60 9.51
N GLN A 47 -5.11 -4.85 10.44
CA GLN A 47 -5.71 -3.60 10.89
C GLN A 47 -5.59 -2.54 9.78
N HIS A 48 -6.72 -2.02 9.26
CA HIS A 48 -6.72 -1.15 8.09
C HIS A 48 -6.17 0.25 8.38
N ARG A 49 -6.49 0.79 9.55
CA ARG A 49 -5.93 2.04 10.13
C ARG A 49 -5.82 1.86 11.63
N VAL A 50 -4.80 2.45 12.21
CA VAL A 50 -4.64 2.47 13.68
C VAL A 50 -5.75 3.31 14.28
N ASP A 51 -6.39 2.77 15.30
CA ASP A 51 -7.50 3.37 16.03
C ASP A 51 -7.00 3.82 17.40
N ASP A 52 -6.89 5.12 17.62
CA ASP A 52 -6.38 5.68 18.86
C ASP A 52 -7.29 5.41 20.08
N SER A 53 -8.52 4.98 19.83
CA SER A 53 -9.47 4.60 20.90
C SER A 53 -9.25 3.18 21.44
N ALA A 54 -8.46 2.35 20.74
CA ALA A 54 -8.13 0.99 21.14
C ALA A 54 -6.61 0.82 21.24
N PRO A 55 -6.06 0.49 22.44
CA PRO A 55 -4.64 0.22 22.58
C PRO A 55 -4.17 -0.84 21.59
N ILE A 56 -3.05 -0.58 20.92
CA ILE A 56 -2.56 -1.49 19.87
C ILE A 56 -2.22 -2.89 20.42
N GLU A 57 -1.89 -2.97 21.71
CA GLU A 57 -1.66 -4.22 22.40
C GLU A 57 -2.94 -5.07 22.51
N ASP A 58 -4.09 -4.45 22.74
CA ASP A 58 -5.39 -5.13 22.81
C ASP A 58 -5.82 -5.61 21.42
N VAL A 59 -5.57 -4.77 20.38
CA VAL A 59 -5.78 -5.13 18.99
C VAL A 59 -4.94 -6.36 18.61
N ALA A 60 -3.64 -6.33 18.91
CA ALA A 60 -2.73 -7.43 18.63
C ALA A 60 -3.11 -8.69 19.43
N GLY A 61 -3.56 -8.52 20.68
CA GLY A 61 -4.09 -9.59 21.55
C GLY A 61 -5.32 -10.26 20.94
N ALA A 62 -6.27 -9.49 20.44
CA ALA A 62 -7.48 -10.03 19.80
C ALA A 62 -7.14 -10.84 18.53
N VAL A 63 -6.18 -10.39 17.72
CA VAL A 63 -5.74 -11.15 16.55
C VAL A 63 -4.96 -12.40 16.95
N LYS A 64 -4.17 -12.34 18.03
CA LYS A 64 -3.49 -13.52 18.61
C LYS A 64 -4.50 -14.59 19.02
N ASP A 65 -5.61 -14.22 19.67
CA ASP A 65 -6.68 -15.15 20.00
C ASP A 65 -7.24 -15.85 18.74
N LEU A 66 -7.54 -15.05 17.69
CA LEU A 66 -8.03 -15.58 16.41
C LEU A 66 -7.03 -16.52 15.71
N ILE A 67 -5.72 -16.28 15.91
CA ILE A 67 -4.67 -17.17 15.40
C ILE A 67 -4.67 -18.47 16.20
N GLN A 68 -4.80 -18.40 17.53
CA GLN A 68 -4.89 -19.60 18.40
C GLN A 68 -6.15 -20.42 18.13
N GLU A 69 -7.26 -19.76 17.75
CA GLU A 69 -8.50 -20.40 17.33
C GLU A 69 -8.41 -21.02 15.91
N GLY A 70 -7.31 -20.80 15.18
CA GLY A 70 -7.12 -21.29 13.80
C GLY A 70 -7.91 -20.55 12.73
N LYS A 71 -8.55 -19.42 13.05
CA LYS A 71 -9.35 -18.60 12.13
C LYS A 71 -8.52 -17.65 11.28
N VAL A 72 -7.35 -17.26 11.77
CA VAL A 72 -6.39 -16.37 11.13
C VAL A 72 -5.01 -17.02 11.20
N LYS A 73 -4.20 -16.94 10.13
CA LYS A 73 -2.82 -17.45 10.14
C LYS A 73 -1.83 -16.36 10.53
N HIS A 74 -2.00 -15.16 10.00
CA HIS A 74 -1.01 -14.09 10.12
C HIS A 74 -1.66 -12.74 10.41
N PHE A 75 -0.98 -11.93 11.23
CA PHE A 75 -1.36 -10.57 11.55
C PHE A 75 -0.64 -9.56 10.65
N GLY A 76 -1.35 -8.52 10.20
CA GLY A 76 -0.79 -7.40 9.44
C GLY A 76 -1.26 -6.05 9.96
N LEU A 77 -0.49 -5.02 9.66
CA LEU A 77 -0.83 -3.62 9.92
C LEU A 77 -0.87 -2.83 8.60
N SER A 78 -1.61 -1.75 8.57
CA SER A 78 -1.63 -0.84 7.42
C SER A 78 -1.49 0.61 7.88
N GLU A 79 -0.54 1.34 7.26
CA GLU A 79 -0.23 2.75 7.55
C GLU A 79 0.06 3.03 9.03
N ALA A 80 0.56 2.06 9.78
CA ALA A 80 0.96 2.23 11.17
C ALA A 80 2.32 2.92 11.27
N GLY A 81 2.49 3.75 12.29
CA GLY A 81 3.75 4.37 12.62
C GLY A 81 4.73 3.40 13.29
N ALA A 82 6.00 3.77 13.31
CA ALA A 82 7.10 2.94 13.79
C ALA A 82 6.91 2.41 15.22
N GLN A 83 6.49 3.26 16.13
CA GLN A 83 6.28 2.87 17.53
C GLN A 83 5.12 1.89 17.67
N THR A 84 4.03 2.11 16.94
CA THR A 84 2.85 1.24 16.92
C THR A 84 3.20 -0.14 16.37
N ILE A 85 4.00 -0.21 15.29
CA ILE A 85 4.50 -1.47 14.73
C ILE A 85 5.28 -2.25 15.78
N ARG A 86 6.23 -1.61 16.50
CA ARG A 86 7.05 -2.25 17.53
C ARG A 86 6.21 -2.77 18.69
N ARG A 87 5.22 -1.98 19.13
CA ARG A 87 4.33 -2.35 20.26
C ARG A 87 3.45 -3.55 19.87
N ALA A 88 2.81 -3.51 18.70
CA ALA A 88 2.01 -4.62 18.19
C ALA A 88 2.83 -5.91 18.05
N HIS A 89 4.02 -5.79 17.44
CA HIS A 89 4.90 -6.94 17.15
C HIS A 89 5.36 -7.67 18.43
N LYS A 90 5.50 -6.96 19.55
CA LYS A 90 5.84 -7.57 20.86
C LYS A 90 4.73 -8.46 21.41
N VAL A 91 3.46 -8.17 21.11
CA VAL A 91 2.30 -8.94 21.60
C VAL A 91 2.00 -10.12 20.68
N GLN A 92 1.95 -9.84 19.39
CA GLN A 92 1.73 -10.80 18.32
C GLN A 92 2.63 -10.42 17.14
N PRO A 93 3.50 -11.32 16.65
CA PRO A 93 4.34 -11.03 15.49
C PRO A 93 3.51 -10.50 14.32
N VAL A 94 3.87 -9.31 13.84
CA VAL A 94 3.32 -8.71 12.62
C VAL A 94 4.05 -9.35 11.45
N THR A 95 3.32 -9.95 10.54
CA THR A 95 3.88 -10.64 9.37
C THR A 95 4.08 -9.70 8.20
N ALA A 96 3.16 -8.74 8.02
CA ALA A 96 3.25 -7.80 6.91
C ALA A 96 2.75 -6.41 7.30
N LEU A 97 3.40 -5.38 6.76
CA LEU A 97 2.93 -4.00 6.79
C LEU A 97 2.52 -3.56 5.39
N GLN A 98 1.29 -3.06 5.26
CA GLN A 98 0.80 -2.48 4.01
C GLN A 98 0.82 -0.96 4.09
N SER A 99 1.60 -0.29 3.23
CA SER A 99 1.67 1.17 3.18
C SER A 99 1.81 1.68 1.75
N GLU A 100 1.43 2.93 1.49
CA GLU A 100 1.67 3.54 0.18
C GLU A 100 3.17 3.64 -0.07
N TYR A 101 3.64 3.09 -1.20
CA TYR A 101 5.01 3.21 -1.62
C TYR A 101 5.12 3.07 -3.14
N SER A 102 5.81 4.01 -3.77
CA SER A 102 5.99 4.08 -5.21
C SER A 102 7.12 5.04 -5.56
N VAL A 103 7.47 5.15 -6.83
CA VAL A 103 8.50 6.09 -7.32
C VAL A 103 8.24 7.53 -6.87
N TRP A 104 6.98 7.96 -6.77
CA TRP A 104 6.64 9.32 -6.36
C TRP A 104 6.16 9.47 -4.89
N TRP A 105 6.19 8.39 -4.10
CA TRP A 105 5.93 8.44 -2.66
C TRP A 105 6.93 7.55 -1.91
N ARG A 106 7.96 8.17 -1.35
CA ARG A 106 9.14 7.49 -0.80
C ARG A 106 9.32 7.69 0.72
N GLU A 107 8.37 8.32 1.39
CA GLU A 107 8.42 8.52 2.84
C GLU A 107 8.70 7.24 3.65
N PRO A 108 8.19 6.05 3.29
CA PRO A 108 8.53 4.83 4.04
C PRO A 108 10.02 4.51 4.11
N GLU A 109 10.85 5.01 3.18
CA GLU A 109 12.31 4.76 3.18
C GLU A 109 13.02 5.35 4.40
N ARG A 110 12.45 6.40 5.03
CA ARG A 110 13.08 7.12 6.14
C ARG A 110 13.04 6.33 7.44
N GLU A 111 11.94 5.72 7.75
CA GLU A 111 11.72 5.07 9.05
C GLU A 111 11.07 3.70 8.92
N ILE A 112 10.05 3.56 8.10
CA ILE A 112 9.21 2.36 8.04
C ILE A 112 9.98 1.17 7.44
N ILE A 113 10.64 1.35 6.31
CA ILE A 113 11.41 0.27 5.66
C ILE A 113 12.54 -0.23 6.58
N PRO A 114 13.35 0.62 7.24
CA PRO A 114 14.33 0.17 8.22
C PRO A 114 13.73 -0.67 9.37
N ILE A 115 12.58 -0.27 9.91
CA ILE A 115 11.93 -0.98 11.02
C ILE A 115 11.39 -2.34 10.59
N VAL A 116 10.70 -2.41 9.44
CA VAL A 116 10.17 -3.69 8.98
C VAL A 116 11.30 -4.66 8.59
N GLU A 117 12.44 -4.16 8.09
CA GLU A 117 13.64 -4.95 7.85
C GLU A 117 14.22 -5.50 9.16
N GLU A 118 14.38 -4.66 10.18
CA GLU A 118 14.86 -5.04 11.52
C GLU A 118 13.99 -6.14 12.15
N LEU A 119 12.68 -6.03 12.01
CA LEU A 119 11.71 -6.93 12.63
C LEU A 119 11.36 -8.15 11.76
N GLY A 120 11.91 -8.28 10.55
CA GLY A 120 11.61 -9.36 9.63
C GLY A 120 10.16 -9.34 9.11
N ILE A 121 9.57 -8.14 8.96
CA ILE A 121 8.20 -7.92 8.50
C ILE A 121 8.20 -7.70 6.99
N GLY A 122 7.35 -8.42 6.25
CA GLY A 122 7.13 -8.18 4.83
C GLY A 122 6.49 -6.81 4.57
N PHE A 123 6.86 -6.16 3.47
CA PHE A 123 6.30 -4.85 3.11
C PHE A 123 5.46 -4.95 1.85
N VAL A 124 4.22 -4.42 1.92
CA VAL A 124 3.22 -4.55 0.86
C VAL A 124 2.82 -3.17 0.33
N PRO A 125 3.50 -2.65 -0.70
CA PRO A 125 3.18 -1.38 -1.32
C PRO A 125 1.79 -1.38 -1.95
N TYR A 126 0.87 -0.54 -1.47
CA TYR A 126 -0.34 -0.23 -2.22
C TYR A 126 -0.17 1.03 -3.07
N SER A 127 -1.03 1.20 -4.08
CA SER A 127 -0.90 2.25 -5.10
C SER A 127 0.50 2.29 -5.76
N PRO A 128 1.12 1.15 -6.08
CA PRO A 128 2.49 1.09 -6.60
C PRO A 128 2.65 1.82 -7.95
N LEU A 129 1.53 1.99 -8.68
CA LEU A 129 1.46 2.74 -9.95
C LEU A 129 0.93 4.17 -9.77
N GLY A 130 0.95 4.71 -8.54
CA GLY A 130 0.47 6.06 -8.25
C GLY A 130 -0.98 6.28 -8.69
N ARG A 131 -1.88 5.32 -8.43
CA ARG A 131 -3.29 5.34 -8.89
C ARG A 131 -3.43 5.55 -10.41
N GLY A 132 -2.47 5.05 -11.19
CA GLY A 132 -2.43 5.12 -12.64
C GLY A 132 -1.57 6.26 -13.21
N PHE A 133 -1.12 7.23 -12.40
CA PHE A 133 -0.31 8.35 -12.89
C PHE A 133 1.05 7.90 -13.45
N LEU A 134 1.72 7.00 -12.76
CA LEU A 134 3.06 6.52 -13.13
C LEU A 134 3.08 5.63 -14.38
N THR A 135 1.91 5.29 -14.93
CA THR A 135 1.81 4.55 -16.20
C THR A 135 1.90 5.44 -17.44
N GLY A 136 1.85 6.78 -17.26
CA GLY A 136 1.79 7.74 -18.36
C GLY A 136 0.41 7.88 -19.01
N ALA A 137 -0.61 7.16 -18.54
CA ALA A 137 -1.98 7.25 -19.07
C ALA A 137 -2.77 8.48 -18.58
N ILE A 138 -2.24 9.21 -17.60
CA ILE A 138 -2.87 10.37 -16.99
C ILE A 138 -1.96 11.58 -17.20
N ASN A 139 -2.52 12.65 -17.74
CA ASN A 139 -1.85 13.92 -17.94
C ASN A 139 -2.66 15.07 -17.31
N LYS A 140 -2.21 16.32 -17.48
CA LYS A 140 -2.87 17.51 -16.91
C LYS A 140 -4.32 17.69 -17.39
N ASP A 141 -4.64 17.26 -18.61
CA ASP A 141 -5.95 17.46 -19.26
C ASP A 141 -6.93 16.30 -18.97
N THR A 142 -6.46 15.23 -18.33
CA THR A 142 -7.29 14.07 -18.01
C THR A 142 -8.45 14.46 -17.08
N GLN A 143 -9.66 14.12 -17.46
CA GLN A 143 -10.85 14.29 -16.62
C GLN A 143 -11.18 12.96 -15.91
N PHE A 144 -11.51 13.03 -14.64
CA PHE A 144 -11.95 11.88 -13.86
C PHE A 144 -13.46 11.89 -13.69
N ASP A 145 -14.08 10.73 -13.67
CA ASP A 145 -15.52 10.59 -13.45
C ASP A 145 -15.95 11.22 -12.12
N LYS A 146 -17.21 11.67 -12.07
CA LYS A 146 -17.79 12.22 -10.84
C LYS A 146 -17.79 11.15 -9.75
N GLY A 147 -17.13 11.43 -8.64
CA GLY A 147 -16.97 10.50 -7.51
C GLY A 147 -15.67 9.71 -7.54
N ASP A 148 -14.83 9.86 -8.57
CA ASP A 148 -13.48 9.30 -8.55
C ASP A 148 -12.67 9.94 -7.42
N PHE A 149 -12.06 9.10 -6.59
CA PHE A 149 -11.28 9.54 -5.43
C PHE A 149 -10.14 10.49 -5.80
N ARG A 150 -9.57 10.37 -7.00
CA ARG A 150 -8.49 11.25 -7.48
C ARG A 150 -8.90 12.71 -7.58
N ASN A 151 -10.21 13.01 -7.73
CA ASN A 151 -10.72 14.38 -7.74
C ASN A 151 -10.49 15.15 -6.44
N ILE A 152 -10.35 14.44 -5.31
CA ILE A 152 -10.13 15.07 -3.99
C ILE A 152 -8.68 14.96 -3.50
N VAL A 153 -7.82 14.26 -4.21
CA VAL A 153 -6.41 14.07 -3.84
C VAL A 153 -5.57 15.22 -4.37
N PRO A 154 -4.90 16.02 -3.53
CA PRO A 154 -4.21 17.26 -3.96
C PRO A 154 -3.19 17.05 -5.08
N ARG A 155 -2.42 15.95 -5.09
CA ARG A 155 -1.43 15.69 -6.15
C ARG A 155 -2.03 15.39 -7.53
N PHE A 156 -3.36 15.22 -7.61
CA PHE A 156 -4.07 15.04 -8.87
C PHE A 156 -4.71 16.33 -9.41
N SER A 157 -4.48 17.51 -8.80
CA SER A 157 -4.87 18.76 -9.45
C SER A 157 -4.14 18.90 -10.80
N PRO A 158 -4.72 19.57 -11.79
CA PRO A 158 -4.07 19.76 -13.10
C PRO A 158 -2.65 20.32 -12.99
N GLU A 159 -2.44 21.32 -12.11
CA GLU A 159 -1.16 21.97 -11.86
C GLU A 159 -0.14 20.99 -11.29
N ASN A 160 -0.55 20.18 -10.31
CA ASN A 160 0.34 19.19 -9.70
C ASN A 160 0.65 18.04 -10.65
N ARG A 161 -0.30 17.62 -11.50
CA ARG A 161 -0.04 16.62 -12.53
C ARG A 161 0.97 17.13 -13.57
N ASP A 162 0.86 18.37 -13.98
CA ASP A 162 1.82 19.01 -14.89
C ASP A 162 3.21 19.08 -14.26
N ALA A 163 3.29 19.56 -13.01
CA ALA A 163 4.55 19.64 -12.29
C ALA A 163 5.21 18.27 -12.03
N ASN A 164 4.41 17.22 -11.85
CA ASN A 164 4.89 15.86 -11.60
C ASN A 164 5.19 15.07 -12.89
N GLN A 165 4.96 15.64 -14.07
CA GLN A 165 5.17 14.94 -15.36
C GLN A 165 6.61 14.41 -15.50
N ALA A 166 7.59 15.13 -14.97
CA ALA A 166 8.99 14.71 -15.00
C ALA A 166 9.26 13.32 -14.38
N VAL A 167 8.45 12.91 -13.40
CA VAL A 167 8.54 11.55 -12.83
C VAL A 167 8.09 10.50 -13.84
N VAL A 168 7.02 10.80 -14.59
CA VAL A 168 6.48 9.90 -15.62
C VAL A 168 7.44 9.83 -16.81
N ASP A 169 8.05 10.96 -17.19
CA ASP A 169 9.02 11.03 -18.28
C ASP A 169 10.25 10.17 -17.95
N LEU A 170 10.80 10.30 -16.75
CA LEU A 170 11.91 9.46 -16.27
C LEU A 170 11.56 7.96 -16.38
N ILE A 171 10.40 7.54 -15.87
CA ILE A 171 9.96 6.14 -15.99
C ILE A 171 9.85 5.72 -17.45
N GLY A 172 9.34 6.62 -18.32
CA GLY A 172 9.19 6.40 -19.76
C GLY A 172 10.51 6.22 -20.49
N GLU A 173 11.57 6.94 -20.10
CA GLU A 173 12.93 6.77 -20.65
C GLU A 173 13.48 5.38 -20.37
N PHE A 174 13.43 4.94 -19.11
CA PHE A 174 13.82 3.58 -18.72
C PHE A 174 12.95 2.51 -19.41
N ALA A 175 11.65 2.77 -19.56
CA ALA A 175 10.75 1.84 -20.23
C ALA A 175 11.15 1.62 -21.71
N LYS A 176 11.52 2.68 -22.42
CA LYS A 176 12.02 2.57 -23.80
C LYS A 176 13.33 1.77 -23.86
N GLU A 177 14.28 2.08 -23.00
CA GLU A 177 15.59 1.39 -22.95
C GLU A 177 15.43 -0.10 -22.66
N LYS A 178 14.61 -0.44 -21.66
CA LYS A 178 14.39 -1.83 -21.22
C LYS A 178 13.36 -2.59 -22.05
N LYS A 179 12.77 -1.96 -23.08
CA LYS A 179 11.69 -2.54 -23.92
C LYS A 179 10.52 -3.03 -23.06
N ALA A 180 10.19 -2.28 -22.03
CA ALA A 180 9.11 -2.53 -21.09
C ALA A 180 8.08 -1.40 -21.12
N THR A 181 6.96 -1.55 -20.42
CA THR A 181 6.03 -0.44 -20.22
C THR A 181 6.39 0.39 -18.99
N PRO A 182 5.94 1.65 -18.88
CA PRO A 182 6.13 2.46 -17.67
C PRO A 182 5.58 1.78 -16.41
N ALA A 183 4.44 1.08 -16.51
CA ALA A 183 3.88 0.31 -15.40
C ALA A 183 4.84 -0.80 -14.95
N GLN A 184 5.43 -1.53 -15.89
CA GLN A 184 6.41 -2.58 -15.60
C GLN A 184 7.67 -2.03 -14.94
N ILE A 185 8.19 -0.90 -15.40
CA ILE A 185 9.37 -0.26 -14.78
C ILE A 185 9.05 0.20 -13.34
N ALA A 186 7.90 0.85 -13.12
CA ALA A 186 7.52 1.29 -11.79
C ALA A 186 7.37 0.12 -10.80
N LEU A 187 6.85 -1.02 -11.25
CA LEU A 187 6.73 -2.23 -10.44
C LEU A 187 8.09 -2.93 -10.26
N ALA A 188 8.89 -3.05 -11.32
CA ALA A 188 10.23 -3.63 -11.27
C ALA A 188 11.15 -2.86 -10.31
N TRP A 189 11.06 -1.53 -10.29
CA TRP A 189 11.76 -0.69 -9.32
C TRP A 189 11.41 -1.08 -7.88
N LEU A 190 10.13 -1.27 -7.55
CA LEU A 190 9.72 -1.71 -6.21
C LEU A 190 10.26 -3.09 -5.86
N LEU A 191 10.17 -4.05 -6.79
CA LEU A 191 10.65 -5.41 -6.61
C LEU A 191 12.18 -5.46 -6.42
N ALA A 192 12.91 -4.54 -7.04
CA ALA A 192 14.36 -4.46 -6.93
C ALA A 192 14.84 -3.80 -5.63
N LYS A 193 13.98 -3.09 -4.88
CA LYS A 193 14.38 -2.44 -3.61
C LYS A 193 14.77 -3.44 -2.55
N LYS A 194 13.97 -4.47 -2.31
CA LYS A 194 14.21 -5.53 -1.32
C LYS A 194 13.42 -6.79 -1.69
N PRO A 195 13.94 -8.00 -1.43
CA PRO A 195 13.29 -9.26 -1.81
C PRO A 195 11.99 -9.55 -1.03
N TRP A 196 11.74 -8.84 0.05
CA TRP A 196 10.54 -8.97 0.89
C TRP A 196 9.50 -7.87 0.63
N ILE A 197 9.66 -7.09 -0.46
CA ILE A 197 8.67 -6.11 -0.93
C ILE A 197 7.77 -6.77 -1.97
N VAL A 198 6.46 -6.76 -1.72
CA VAL A 198 5.44 -7.37 -2.59
C VAL A 198 4.38 -6.33 -2.95
N PRO A 199 4.50 -5.64 -4.10
CA PRO A 199 3.53 -4.64 -4.52
C PRO A 199 2.19 -5.27 -4.92
N ILE A 200 1.09 -4.53 -4.68
CA ILE A 200 -0.28 -4.97 -4.96
C ILE A 200 -0.97 -4.06 -5.99
N PRO A 201 -0.56 -4.09 -7.27
CA PRO A 201 -1.22 -3.30 -8.31
C PRO A 201 -2.63 -3.84 -8.59
N GLY A 202 -3.66 -3.01 -8.36
CA GLY A 202 -5.06 -3.36 -8.60
C GLY A 202 -5.51 -3.03 -10.01
N THR A 203 -6.26 -3.94 -10.64
CA THR A 203 -6.91 -3.70 -11.93
C THR A 203 -8.15 -4.56 -12.14
N THR A 204 -9.09 -4.07 -12.98
CA THR A 204 -10.24 -4.82 -13.47
C THR A 204 -10.08 -5.22 -14.94
N LYS A 205 -8.93 -4.96 -15.56
CA LYS A 205 -8.68 -5.19 -16.98
C LYS A 205 -7.63 -6.29 -17.15
N LEU A 206 -7.96 -7.35 -17.92
CA LEU A 206 -7.10 -8.50 -18.13
C LEU A 206 -5.75 -8.11 -18.71
N HIS A 207 -5.71 -7.28 -19.76
CA HIS A 207 -4.45 -6.84 -20.37
C HIS A 207 -3.54 -6.08 -19.39
N ARG A 208 -4.11 -5.33 -18.43
CA ARG A 208 -3.31 -4.68 -17.38
C ARG A 208 -2.82 -5.65 -16.31
N LEU A 209 -3.57 -6.70 -16.04
CA LEU A 209 -3.10 -7.79 -15.16
C LEU A 209 -1.88 -8.47 -15.78
N GLU A 210 -1.95 -8.81 -17.06
CA GLU A 210 -0.85 -9.40 -17.82
C GLU A 210 0.37 -8.48 -17.86
N GLU A 211 0.16 -7.18 -18.12
CA GLU A 211 1.20 -6.15 -18.06
C GLU A 211 1.86 -6.08 -16.68
N ASN A 212 1.07 -6.03 -15.60
CA ASN A 212 1.58 -5.96 -14.25
C ASN A 212 2.38 -7.21 -13.86
N ILE A 213 1.91 -8.41 -14.23
CA ILE A 213 2.63 -9.66 -14.01
C ILE A 213 3.95 -9.67 -14.80
N GLY A 214 3.97 -9.13 -16.00
CA GLY A 214 5.16 -9.00 -16.85
C GLY A 214 6.27 -8.15 -16.22
N ALA A 215 5.99 -7.35 -15.19
CA ALA A 215 7.00 -6.56 -14.47
C ALA A 215 8.15 -7.41 -13.88
N VAL A 216 7.89 -8.68 -13.53
CA VAL A 216 8.93 -9.59 -13.02
C VAL A 216 10.01 -9.92 -14.05
N SER A 217 9.73 -9.68 -15.32
CA SER A 217 10.67 -9.88 -16.44
C SER A 217 11.40 -8.59 -16.82
N ALA A 218 11.00 -7.45 -16.31
CA ALA A 218 11.66 -6.16 -16.52
C ALA A 218 12.89 -6.08 -15.60
N HIS A 219 14.08 -6.41 -16.15
CA HIS A 219 15.31 -6.45 -15.37
C HIS A 219 15.94 -5.05 -15.27
N LEU A 220 16.09 -4.54 -14.05
CA LEU A 220 16.88 -3.36 -13.74
C LEU A 220 18.18 -3.79 -13.08
N SER A 221 19.31 -3.49 -13.72
CA SER A 221 20.64 -3.75 -13.16
C SER A 221 20.91 -2.82 -11.96
N ALA A 222 21.99 -3.09 -11.21
CA ALA A 222 22.41 -2.22 -10.13
C ALA A 222 22.78 -0.80 -10.63
N ASP A 223 23.31 -0.68 -11.85
CA ASP A 223 23.62 0.61 -12.48
C ASP A 223 22.34 1.36 -12.86
N ASP A 224 21.37 0.69 -13.47
CA ASP A 224 20.06 1.26 -13.78
C ASP A 224 19.37 1.81 -12.52
N LEU A 225 19.41 1.03 -11.44
CA LEU A 225 18.82 1.45 -10.18
C LEU A 225 19.52 2.68 -9.59
N ARG A 226 20.86 2.75 -9.66
CA ARG A 226 21.61 3.93 -9.19
C ARG A 226 21.28 5.17 -10.01
N GLU A 227 21.25 5.04 -11.34
CA GLU A 227 20.90 6.15 -12.24
C GLU A 227 19.47 6.63 -12.01
N PHE A 228 18.53 5.69 -11.93
CA PHE A 228 17.12 5.98 -11.64
C PHE A 228 16.97 6.74 -10.32
N GLU A 229 17.60 6.24 -9.25
CA GLU A 229 17.55 6.85 -7.91
C GLU A 229 18.14 8.26 -7.89
N MET A 230 19.29 8.47 -8.53
CA MET A 230 19.93 9.79 -8.62
C MET A 230 19.04 10.80 -9.37
N THR A 231 18.38 10.37 -10.42
CA THR A 231 17.51 11.24 -11.23
C THR A 231 16.17 11.48 -10.54
N ALA A 232 15.51 10.44 -10.04
CA ALA A 232 14.26 10.56 -9.30
C ALA A 232 14.40 11.42 -8.03
N GLY A 233 15.55 11.34 -7.34
CA GLY A 233 15.84 12.13 -6.14
C GLY A 233 15.95 13.65 -6.39
N LYS A 234 16.13 14.07 -7.64
CA LYS A 234 16.19 15.50 -8.03
C LYS A 234 14.82 16.05 -8.44
N ILE A 235 13.81 15.20 -8.61
CA ILE A 235 12.46 15.60 -9.04
C ILE A 235 11.61 15.85 -7.80
N PRO A 236 11.24 17.11 -7.50
CA PRO A 236 10.36 17.41 -6.38
C PRO A 236 8.92 17.00 -6.72
N VAL A 237 8.33 16.09 -5.96
CA VAL A 237 6.93 15.70 -6.11
C VAL A 237 6.02 16.74 -5.46
N GLN A 238 5.06 17.27 -6.23
CA GLN A 238 4.12 18.29 -5.79
C GLN A 238 2.77 17.69 -5.38
N GLY A 239 2.16 18.31 -4.35
CA GLY A 239 0.85 17.92 -3.85
C GLY A 239 0.86 16.79 -2.81
N ALA A 240 0.01 16.95 -1.79
CA ALA A 240 -0.16 15.96 -0.75
C ALA A 240 -0.80 14.66 -1.29
N ARG A 241 -0.44 13.52 -0.70
CA ARG A 241 -0.98 12.21 -1.10
C ARG A 241 -2.44 11.99 -0.69
N TYR A 242 -2.89 12.72 0.33
CA TYR A 242 -4.24 12.68 0.86
C TYR A 242 -4.75 14.07 1.18
N PRO A 243 -6.08 14.30 1.15
CA PRO A 243 -6.71 15.42 1.85
C PRO A 243 -6.36 15.37 3.35
N GLU A 244 -6.37 16.52 4.00
CA GLU A 244 -5.92 16.66 5.40
C GLU A 244 -6.60 15.68 6.36
N GLU A 245 -7.92 15.49 6.24
CA GLU A 245 -8.68 14.58 7.12
C GLU A 245 -8.25 13.12 6.98
N LEU A 246 -7.92 12.67 5.76
CA LEU A 246 -7.44 11.31 5.55
C LEU A 246 -5.96 11.16 5.94
N GLN A 247 -5.19 12.25 5.84
CA GLN A 247 -3.79 12.26 6.26
C GLN A 247 -3.66 12.04 7.77
N LYS A 248 -4.63 12.49 8.58
CA LYS A 248 -4.68 12.25 10.04
C LYS A 248 -4.82 10.77 10.42
N LEU A 249 -5.23 9.90 9.49
CA LEU A 249 -5.44 8.47 9.74
C LEU A 249 -4.21 7.59 9.45
N VAL A 250 -3.07 8.19 9.13
CA VAL A 250 -1.86 7.46 8.73
C VAL A 250 -0.68 7.86 9.59
N GLY A 251 0.26 6.92 9.79
CA GLY A 251 1.48 7.16 10.56
C GLY A 251 1.28 7.20 12.09
N ARG A 252 0.15 6.67 12.59
CA ARG A 252 -0.18 6.62 14.03
C ARG A 252 0.49 5.45 14.74
#